data_affed647f92e4acf0a8b91efae72f1bb
#
_entry.id   affed647f92e4acf0a8b91efae72f1bb
#
_cell.length_a   1.000
_cell.length_b   1.000
_cell.length_c   1.000
_cell.angle_alpha   90.00
_cell.angle_beta   90.00
_cell.angle_gamma   90.00
#
_symmetry.space_group_name_H-M   'P 1'
#
loop_
_entity.id
_entity.type
_entity.pdbx_description
1 polymer ?
#
loop_
_entity_poly.entity_id
_entity_poly.type
_entity_poly.pdbx_seq_one_letter_code
_entity_poly.pdbx_strand_id
1 'polypeptide(L)'
;MYKRQPVVISSVAICQIFTKLFSVTPTGIINQVLSFFDPSLKFMEWISNPQISLYVTAFVEAYKYLGLYMVIFYAALIGVPDELGEAALIDGANVWQEYLYVKIPYIKPVIIANCLLVLNGSLRSFEFSYLLTHGGPGNASELMTTYMYCLLYTSPSPR
;
A
#
# COMPACT_ATOMS: atom_id res chain seq x y z
N MET A 1 -17.57 -9.06 3.94
CA MET A 1 -17.82 -8.76 2.52
C MET A 1 -17.19 -7.45 2.03
N TYR A 2 -16.92 -6.48 2.92
CA TYR A 2 -16.40 -5.12 2.57
C TYR A 2 -14.88 -5.00 2.36
N LYS A 3 -14.09 -6.01 2.71
CA LYS A 3 -12.60 -5.93 2.67
C LYS A 3 -11.98 -5.93 1.26
N ARG A 4 -12.75 -6.27 0.22
CA ARG A 4 -12.30 -6.33 -1.18
C ARG A 4 -12.60 -5.05 -1.98
N GLN A 5 -13.36 -4.12 -1.41
CA GLN A 5 -13.83 -2.92 -2.12
C GLN A 5 -12.72 -2.02 -2.66
N PRO A 6 -11.58 -1.77 -1.94
CA PRO A 6 -10.54 -0.88 -2.46
C PRO A 6 -9.93 -1.34 -3.80
N VAL A 7 -9.82 -2.64 -4.04
CA VAL A 7 -9.22 -3.17 -5.28
C VAL A 7 -10.12 -2.95 -6.50
N VAL A 8 -11.45 -2.95 -6.30
CA VAL A 8 -12.43 -2.76 -7.38
C VAL A 8 -12.58 -1.29 -7.77
N ILE A 9 -12.27 -0.37 -6.85
CA ILE A 9 -12.35 1.06 -7.10
C ILE A 9 -11.21 1.47 -8.04
N SER A 10 -11.53 2.31 -9.03
CA SER A 10 -10.52 2.91 -9.93
C SER A 10 -9.43 3.63 -9.15
N SER A 11 -8.16 3.47 -9.59
CA SER A 11 -7.01 4.18 -9.01
C SER A 11 -7.21 5.69 -9.01
N VAL A 12 -7.82 6.22 -10.07
CA VAL A 12 -8.14 7.66 -10.19
C VAL A 12 -9.10 8.10 -9.08
N ALA A 13 -10.15 7.33 -8.82
CA ALA A 13 -11.12 7.67 -7.76
C ALA A 13 -10.46 7.63 -6.37
N ILE A 14 -9.63 6.63 -6.10
CA ILE A 14 -8.88 6.53 -4.84
C ILE A 14 -7.95 7.74 -4.69
N CYS A 15 -7.16 8.08 -5.72
CA CYS A 15 -6.28 9.24 -5.70
C CYS A 15 -7.05 10.53 -5.44
N GLN A 16 -8.20 10.74 -6.07
CA GLN A 16 -9.03 11.93 -5.84
C GLN A 16 -9.55 12.01 -4.40
N ILE A 17 -9.99 10.89 -3.82
CA ILE A 17 -10.43 10.84 -2.42
C ILE A 17 -9.27 11.22 -1.49
N PHE A 18 -8.10 10.60 -1.67
CA PHE A 18 -6.95 10.88 -0.83
C PHE A 18 -6.40 12.30 -1.03
N THR A 19 -6.41 12.82 -2.26
CA THR A 19 -6.05 14.23 -2.50
C THR A 19 -6.96 15.18 -1.72
N LYS A 20 -8.27 14.91 -1.64
CA LYS A 20 -9.20 15.70 -0.83
C LYS A 20 -8.98 15.52 0.67
N LEU A 21 -8.65 14.30 1.12
CA LEU A 21 -8.35 14.03 2.54
C LEU A 21 -7.09 14.75 3.02
N PHE A 22 -6.05 14.79 2.17
CA PHE A 22 -4.75 15.43 2.46
C PHE A 22 -4.67 16.90 2.02
N SER A 23 -5.75 17.50 1.50
CA SER A 23 -5.72 18.88 0.99
C SER A 23 -5.49 19.89 2.12
N VAL A 24 -4.80 20.98 1.79
CA VAL A 24 -4.57 22.10 2.69
C VAL A 24 -5.66 23.18 2.50
N THR A 25 -6.08 23.41 1.25
CA THR A 25 -7.10 24.39 0.88
C THR A 25 -8.13 23.81 -0.08
N PRO A 26 -9.40 23.59 0.34
CA PRO A 26 -9.92 23.68 1.70
C PRO A 26 -9.31 22.60 2.60
N THR A 27 -9.23 22.87 3.92
CA THR A 27 -8.61 21.95 4.88
C THR A 27 -9.24 20.57 4.81
N GLY A 28 -8.43 19.55 4.45
CA GLY A 28 -8.86 18.16 4.42
C GLY A 28 -9.17 17.60 5.80
N ILE A 29 -9.93 16.53 5.85
CA ILE A 29 -10.38 15.90 7.09
C ILE A 29 -9.19 15.52 7.98
N ILE A 30 -8.08 15.04 7.40
CA ILE A 30 -6.88 14.66 8.16
C ILE A 30 -6.27 15.86 8.87
N ASN A 31 -6.12 16.99 8.16
CA ASN A 31 -5.60 18.21 8.75
C ASN A 31 -6.55 18.80 9.82
N GLN A 32 -7.86 18.65 9.64
CA GLN A 32 -8.83 19.06 10.67
C GLN A 32 -8.72 18.20 11.94
N VAL A 33 -8.62 16.88 11.82
CA VAL A 33 -8.48 15.98 12.96
C VAL A 33 -7.15 16.23 13.68
N LEU A 34 -6.04 16.38 12.91
CA LEU A 34 -4.74 16.66 13.51
C LEU A 34 -4.68 18.03 14.19
N SER A 35 -5.34 19.05 13.65
CA SER A 35 -5.41 20.38 14.26
C SER A 35 -6.14 20.41 15.61
N PHE A 36 -6.94 19.36 15.90
CA PHE A 36 -7.57 19.21 17.21
C PHE A 36 -6.56 18.81 18.29
N PHE A 37 -5.51 18.07 17.92
CA PHE A 37 -4.45 17.68 18.85
C PHE A 37 -3.31 18.70 18.87
N ASP A 38 -2.95 19.26 17.71
CA ASP A 38 -1.88 20.26 17.57
C ASP A 38 -2.25 21.28 16.47
N PRO A 39 -2.51 22.55 16.83
CA PRO A 39 -2.87 23.59 15.86
C PRO A 39 -1.79 23.85 14.79
N SER A 40 -0.53 23.52 15.03
CA SER A 40 0.57 23.69 14.08
C SER A 40 0.43 22.79 12.86
N LEU A 41 -0.26 21.65 12.98
CA LEU A 41 -0.44 20.65 11.92
C LEU A 41 -1.58 20.98 10.95
N LYS A 42 -2.35 22.05 11.21
CA LYS A 42 -3.51 22.45 10.39
C LYS A 42 -3.16 22.68 8.91
N PHE A 43 -1.97 23.18 8.62
CA PHE A 43 -1.50 23.52 7.28
C PHE A 43 -0.40 22.59 6.79
N MET A 44 -0.36 21.36 7.30
CA MET A 44 0.63 20.40 6.88
C MET A 44 0.40 19.97 5.42
N GLU A 45 1.41 20.18 4.59
CA GLU A 45 1.42 19.80 3.19
C GLU A 45 1.92 18.35 3.01
N TRP A 46 0.98 17.41 2.94
CA TRP A 46 1.29 15.98 2.84
C TRP A 46 1.82 15.58 1.47
N ILE A 47 1.22 16.14 0.42
CA ILE A 47 1.53 15.77 -0.98
C ILE A 47 2.66 16.64 -1.52
N SER A 48 2.72 17.93 -1.12
CA SER A 48 3.71 18.89 -1.61
C SER A 48 5.02 18.92 -0.80
N ASN A 49 5.12 18.16 0.30
CA ASN A 49 6.34 18.09 1.10
C ASN A 49 7.28 17.00 0.52
N PRO A 50 8.52 17.35 0.08
CA PRO A 50 9.46 16.40 -0.53
C PRO A 50 9.82 15.22 0.39
N GLN A 51 9.81 15.42 1.70
CA GLN A 51 10.20 14.39 2.66
C GLN A 51 9.09 13.36 2.92
N ILE A 52 7.83 13.73 2.70
CA ILE A 52 6.67 12.93 3.09
C ILE A 52 5.91 12.40 1.87
N SER A 53 5.96 13.09 0.74
CA SER A 53 5.17 12.78 -0.46
C SER A 53 5.31 11.33 -0.94
N LEU A 54 6.52 10.77 -0.89
CA LEU A 54 6.77 9.37 -1.25
C LEU A 54 6.05 8.40 -0.31
N TYR A 55 6.12 8.66 1.01
CA TYR A 55 5.45 7.80 2.01
C TYR A 55 3.93 7.87 1.90
N VAL A 56 3.38 9.06 1.62
CA VAL A 56 1.93 9.24 1.38
C VAL A 56 1.50 8.46 0.13
N THR A 57 2.25 8.55 -0.95
CA THR A 57 1.98 7.80 -2.18
C THR A 57 2.02 6.29 -1.93
N ALA A 58 3.06 5.81 -1.25
CA ALA A 58 3.20 4.40 -0.87
C ALA A 58 2.06 3.92 0.04
N PHE A 59 1.60 4.76 0.98
CA PHE A 59 0.47 4.45 1.84
C PHE A 59 -0.83 4.29 1.07
N VAL A 60 -1.12 5.19 0.12
CA VAL A 60 -2.33 5.13 -0.72
C VAL A 60 -2.32 3.88 -1.59
N GLU A 61 -1.17 3.54 -2.16
CA GLU A 61 -1.00 2.32 -2.95
C GLU A 61 -1.17 1.06 -2.09
N ALA A 62 -0.54 1.02 -0.92
CA ALA A 62 -0.69 -0.08 0.03
C ALA A 62 -2.15 -0.27 0.47
N TYR A 63 -2.88 0.83 0.73
CA TYR A 63 -4.30 0.78 1.06
C TYR A 63 -5.14 0.10 -0.02
N LYS A 64 -4.88 0.41 -1.29
CA LYS A 64 -5.59 -0.21 -2.42
C LYS A 64 -5.40 -1.72 -2.46
N TYR A 65 -4.17 -2.19 -2.32
CA TYR A 65 -3.81 -3.61 -2.47
C TYR A 65 -3.93 -4.42 -1.18
N LEU A 66 -4.09 -3.78 -0.01
CA LEU A 66 -4.19 -4.43 1.29
C LEU A 66 -5.26 -5.54 1.30
N GLY A 67 -6.44 -5.25 0.76
CA GLY A 67 -7.55 -6.21 0.71
C GLY A 67 -7.26 -7.44 -0.14
N LEU A 68 -6.50 -7.29 -1.23
CA LEU A 68 -6.11 -8.39 -2.09
C LEU A 68 -5.16 -9.34 -1.36
N TYR A 69 -4.07 -8.81 -0.82
CA TYR A 69 -3.10 -9.63 -0.09
C TYR A 69 -3.68 -10.28 1.16
N MET A 70 -4.57 -9.56 1.87
CA MET A 70 -5.29 -10.12 3.02
C MET A 70 -6.10 -11.37 2.63
N VAL A 71 -6.78 -11.35 1.48
CA VAL A 71 -7.55 -12.51 1.00
C VAL A 71 -6.64 -13.67 0.62
N ILE A 72 -5.49 -13.40 -0.01
CA ILE A 72 -4.54 -14.46 -0.38
C ILE A 72 -3.98 -15.14 0.86
N PHE A 73 -3.55 -14.36 1.86
CA PHE A 73 -3.06 -14.93 3.12
C PHE A 73 -4.16 -15.66 3.89
N TYR A 74 -5.37 -15.14 3.91
CA TYR A 74 -6.50 -15.80 4.54
C TYR A 74 -6.82 -17.14 3.88
N ALA A 75 -6.83 -17.21 2.55
CA ALA A 75 -7.03 -18.45 1.82
C ALA A 75 -5.91 -19.47 2.07
N ALA A 76 -4.65 -19.01 2.16
CA ALA A 76 -3.53 -19.86 2.48
C ALA A 76 -3.62 -20.44 3.90
N LEU A 77 -4.06 -19.64 4.88
CA LEU A 77 -4.25 -20.08 6.26
C LEU A 77 -5.37 -21.11 6.41
N ILE A 78 -6.49 -20.95 5.67
CA ILE A 78 -7.57 -21.95 5.66
C ILE A 78 -7.12 -23.25 4.98
N GLY A 79 -6.18 -23.18 4.05
CA GLY A 79 -5.64 -24.36 3.37
C GLY A 79 -4.68 -25.20 4.22
N VAL A 80 -4.36 -24.77 5.44
CA VAL A 80 -3.56 -25.59 6.39
C VAL A 80 -4.46 -26.71 6.93
N PRO A 81 -4.04 -27.99 6.84
CA PRO A 81 -4.81 -29.10 7.40
C PRO A 81 -5.00 -28.94 8.93
N ASP A 82 -6.23 -29.16 9.38
CA ASP A 82 -6.59 -29.02 10.81
C ASP A 82 -5.82 -30.03 11.68
N GLU A 83 -5.46 -31.19 11.11
CA GLU A 83 -4.67 -32.24 11.76
C GLU A 83 -3.33 -31.72 12.32
N LEU A 84 -2.68 -30.77 11.63
CA LEU A 84 -1.43 -30.15 12.09
C LEU A 84 -1.64 -29.26 13.32
N GLY A 85 -2.78 -28.56 13.36
CA GLY A 85 -3.16 -27.75 14.51
C GLY A 85 -3.51 -28.61 15.72
N GLU A 86 -4.29 -29.68 15.51
CA GLU A 86 -4.67 -30.63 16.57
C GLU A 86 -3.43 -31.34 17.16
N ALA A 87 -2.49 -31.76 16.30
CA ALA A 87 -1.23 -32.36 16.78
C ALA A 87 -0.44 -31.38 17.64
N ALA A 88 -0.33 -30.11 17.25
CA ALA A 88 0.36 -29.09 18.04
C ALA A 88 -0.33 -28.84 19.40
N LEU A 89 -1.66 -28.90 19.46
CA LEU A 89 -2.41 -28.78 20.72
C LEU A 89 -2.18 -29.98 21.65
N ILE A 90 -2.08 -31.19 21.10
CA ILE A 90 -1.75 -32.42 21.87
C ILE A 90 -0.34 -32.30 22.46
N ASP A 91 0.60 -31.73 21.72
CA ASP A 91 1.97 -31.44 22.18
C ASP A 91 2.04 -30.28 23.21
N GLY A 92 0.90 -29.68 23.57
CA GLY A 92 0.81 -28.62 24.57
C GLY A 92 1.15 -27.23 24.05
N ALA A 93 1.14 -27.00 22.72
CA ALA A 93 1.40 -25.69 22.13
C ALA A 93 0.25 -24.72 22.45
N ASN A 94 0.62 -23.47 22.78
CA ASN A 94 -0.34 -22.39 22.89
C ASN A 94 -0.73 -21.90 21.46
N VAL A 95 -1.87 -21.23 21.32
CA VAL A 95 -2.38 -20.69 20.06
C VAL A 95 -1.33 -19.85 19.29
N TRP A 96 -0.55 -19.03 19.99
CA TRP A 96 0.55 -18.29 19.38
C TRP A 96 1.69 -19.17 18.86
N GLN A 97 1.99 -20.25 19.57
CA GLN A 97 3.01 -21.23 19.16
C GLN A 97 2.53 -22.05 17.97
N GLU A 98 1.26 -22.43 17.92
CA GLU A 98 0.64 -23.08 16.77
C GLU A 98 0.78 -22.20 15.51
N TYR A 99 0.43 -20.91 15.62
CA TYR A 99 0.58 -20.00 14.48
C TYR A 99 2.02 -19.83 14.02
N LEU A 100 2.95 -19.59 14.96
CA LEU A 100 4.35 -19.29 14.63
C LEU A 100 5.13 -20.51 14.13
N TYR A 101 4.91 -21.69 14.74
CA TYR A 101 5.73 -22.87 14.47
C TYR A 101 5.08 -23.86 13.51
N VAL A 102 3.77 -23.81 13.30
CA VAL A 102 3.04 -24.72 12.40
C VAL A 102 2.47 -23.98 11.21
N LYS A 103 1.58 -23.01 11.40
CA LYS A 103 0.85 -22.36 10.30
C LYS A 103 1.74 -21.46 9.44
N ILE A 104 2.58 -20.60 10.04
CA ILE A 104 3.46 -19.70 9.28
C ILE A 104 4.50 -20.46 8.45
N PRO A 105 5.22 -21.47 8.98
CA PRO A 105 6.11 -22.27 8.16
C PRO A 105 5.42 -23.02 7.03
N TYR A 106 4.20 -23.51 7.26
CA TYR A 106 3.42 -24.19 6.22
C TYR A 106 3.07 -23.26 5.06
N ILE A 107 2.66 -22.03 5.32
CA ILE A 107 2.32 -21.05 4.30
C ILE A 107 3.54 -20.28 3.76
N LYS A 108 4.76 -20.58 4.21
CA LYS A 108 6.00 -19.91 3.77
C LYS A 108 6.13 -19.76 2.25
N PRO A 109 5.81 -20.78 1.41
CA PRO A 109 5.85 -20.62 -0.05
C PRO A 109 4.91 -19.51 -0.56
N VAL A 110 3.73 -19.39 0.04
CA VAL A 110 2.76 -18.35 -0.30
C VAL A 110 3.26 -16.97 0.13
N ILE A 111 3.92 -16.86 1.28
CA ILE A 111 4.55 -15.62 1.75
C ILE A 111 5.62 -15.17 0.75
N ILE A 112 6.51 -16.07 0.33
CA ILE A 112 7.57 -15.76 -0.64
C ILE A 112 6.98 -15.32 -1.97
N ALA A 113 5.98 -16.05 -2.49
CA ALA A 113 5.31 -15.70 -3.74
C ALA A 113 4.66 -14.30 -3.66
N ASN A 114 3.98 -13.99 -2.55
CA ASN A 114 3.40 -12.66 -2.34
C ASN A 114 4.46 -11.56 -2.25
N CYS A 115 5.58 -11.79 -1.55
CA CYS A 115 6.69 -10.84 -1.51
C CYS A 115 7.24 -10.54 -2.91
N LEU A 116 7.39 -11.55 -3.75
CA LEU A 116 7.82 -11.37 -5.15
C LEU A 116 6.80 -10.59 -5.98
N LEU A 117 5.50 -10.85 -5.77
CA LEU A 117 4.43 -10.09 -6.42
C LEU A 117 4.42 -8.63 -6.01
N VAL A 118 4.60 -8.34 -4.71
CA VAL A 118 4.69 -6.96 -4.19
C VAL A 118 5.91 -6.24 -4.76
N LEU A 119 7.08 -6.88 -4.78
CA LEU A 119 8.29 -6.32 -5.37
C LEU A 119 8.11 -6.00 -6.85
N ASN A 120 7.58 -6.94 -7.63
CA ASN A 120 7.30 -6.71 -9.04
C ASN A 120 6.27 -5.58 -9.24
N GLY A 121 5.21 -5.55 -8.42
CA GLY A 121 4.19 -4.50 -8.43
C GLY A 121 4.79 -3.12 -8.14
N SER A 122 5.63 -3.01 -7.11
CA SER A 122 6.24 -1.73 -6.73
C SER A 122 7.21 -1.19 -7.78
N LEU A 123 7.98 -2.06 -8.45
CA LEU A 123 8.86 -1.66 -9.54
C LEU A 123 8.09 -1.19 -10.79
N ARG A 124 6.86 -1.66 -10.97
CA ARG A 124 5.97 -1.27 -12.07
C ARG A 124 4.98 -0.18 -11.69
N SER A 125 4.98 0.25 -10.43
CA SER A 125 4.09 1.29 -9.95
C SER A 125 4.33 2.59 -10.71
N PHE A 126 3.27 3.13 -11.30
CA PHE A 126 3.26 4.38 -12.07
C PHE A 126 2.07 5.24 -11.67
N GLU A 127 0.88 4.62 -11.60
CA GLU A 127 -0.39 5.33 -11.51
C GLU A 127 -0.47 6.25 -10.29
N PHE A 128 -0.06 5.76 -9.11
CA PHE A 128 -0.20 6.53 -7.86
C PHE A 128 0.78 7.69 -7.78
N SER A 129 2.05 7.49 -8.17
CA SER A 129 3.02 8.57 -8.23
C SER A 129 2.61 9.64 -9.25
N TYR A 130 2.13 9.23 -10.42
CA TYR A 130 1.70 10.17 -11.45
C TYR A 130 0.40 10.89 -11.09
N LEU A 131 -0.61 10.20 -10.55
CA LEU A 131 -1.93 10.78 -10.26
C LEU A 131 -1.95 11.65 -8.99
N LEU A 132 -1.13 11.35 -7.97
CA LEU A 132 -1.09 12.10 -6.71
C LEU A 132 -0.13 13.29 -6.77
N THR A 133 1.05 13.10 -7.32
CA THR A 133 2.16 14.04 -7.19
C THR A 133 2.77 14.46 -8.52
N HIS A 134 2.43 13.81 -9.65
CA HIS A 134 3.10 13.99 -10.95
C HIS A 134 4.64 13.84 -10.84
N GLY A 135 5.12 12.97 -9.91
CA GLY A 135 6.54 12.79 -9.61
C GLY A 135 7.15 13.85 -8.68
N GLY A 136 6.38 14.90 -8.32
CA GLY A 136 6.82 16.04 -7.49
C GLY A 136 6.66 15.82 -5.97
N PRO A 137 7.01 16.81 -5.16
CA PRO A 137 7.77 18.01 -5.48
C PRO A 137 9.26 17.72 -5.72
N GLY A 138 9.87 18.39 -6.73
CA GLY A 138 11.31 18.27 -7.00
C GLY A 138 11.80 16.84 -7.24
N ASN A 139 11.02 15.98 -7.92
CA ASN A 139 11.30 14.57 -8.18
C ASN A 139 11.32 13.66 -6.91
N ALA A 140 10.86 14.15 -5.76
CA ALA A 140 10.96 13.41 -4.49
C ALA A 140 10.09 12.13 -4.45
N SER A 141 9.01 12.08 -5.23
CA SER A 141 8.15 10.90 -5.37
C SER A 141 8.23 10.26 -6.76
N GLU A 142 9.30 10.58 -7.51
CA GLU A 142 9.51 10.02 -8.84
C GLU A 142 9.96 8.57 -8.74
N LEU A 143 9.19 7.69 -9.39
CA LEU A 143 9.51 6.27 -9.51
C LEU A 143 10.18 5.99 -10.87
N MET A 144 10.86 4.87 -10.98
CA MET A 144 11.55 4.47 -12.21
C MET A 144 10.63 4.51 -13.44
N THR A 145 9.40 4.07 -13.30
CA THR A 145 8.38 4.09 -14.36
C THR A 145 7.90 5.49 -14.70
N THR A 146 7.77 6.39 -13.73
CA THR A 146 7.40 7.80 -13.94
C THR A 146 8.53 8.52 -14.69
N TYR A 147 9.78 8.27 -14.30
CA TYR A 147 10.96 8.82 -14.97
C TYR A 147 11.06 8.34 -16.43
N MET A 148 10.88 7.03 -16.67
CA MET A 148 10.85 6.48 -18.02
C MET A 148 9.75 7.12 -18.88
N TYR A 149 8.56 7.30 -18.31
CA TYR A 149 7.45 7.95 -19.00
C TYR A 149 7.81 9.40 -19.40
N CYS A 150 8.36 10.18 -18.48
CA CYS A 150 8.81 11.55 -18.77
C CYS A 150 9.88 11.57 -19.88
N LEU A 151 10.87 10.69 -19.83
CA LEU A 151 11.90 10.61 -20.87
C LEU A 151 11.33 10.26 -22.25
N LEU A 152 10.41 9.32 -22.31
CA LEU A 152 9.82 8.87 -23.59
C LEU A 152 8.94 9.93 -24.24
N TYR A 153 8.23 10.73 -23.46
CA TYR A 153 7.28 11.72 -23.98
C TYR A 153 7.84 13.14 -24.09
N THR A 154 8.91 13.45 -23.35
CA THR A 154 9.54 14.79 -23.39
C THR A 154 10.81 14.82 -24.21
N SER A 155 11.47 13.68 -24.45
CA SER A 155 12.65 13.62 -25.34
C SER A 155 12.18 13.67 -26.80
N PRO A 156 12.71 14.57 -27.64
CA PRO A 156 12.42 14.56 -29.06
C PRO A 156 12.89 13.24 -29.66
N SER A 157 11.94 12.52 -30.29
CA SER A 157 12.26 11.28 -31.00
C SER A 157 13.43 11.52 -31.97
N PRO A 158 14.52 10.75 -31.92
CA PRO A 158 15.52 10.81 -32.95
C PRO A 158 14.88 10.40 -34.28
N ARG A 159 14.85 11.35 -35.22
CA ARG A 159 14.48 11.08 -36.62
C ARG A 159 15.62 10.40 -37.33
#